data_ca2e25dd1dedaa09383c5d99718ee5c3
#
_entry.id   ca2e25dd1dedaa09383c5d99718ee5c3
#
_cell.length_a   1.000
_cell.length_b   1.000
_cell.length_c   1.000
_cell.angle_alpha   90.00
_cell.angle_beta   90.00
_cell.angle_gamma   90.00
#
_symmetry.space_group_name_H-M   'P 1'
#
loop_
_entity.id
_entity.type
_entity.pdbx_description
1 polymer ?
#
loop_
_entity_poly.entity_id
_entity_poly.type
_entity_poly.pdbx_seq_one_letter_code
_entity_poly.pdbx_strand_id
1 'polypeptide(L)'
;MSPLHPIADKAEVSVDFPDKAYIGSFTRHSQFEAYADDDSVAIRLVRPGEDRREAVMHVHYGLLADILVELARSLASRPELDEQHRTELKEAANQLCRSLEPRPES
;
A
#
# COMPACT_ATOMS: atom_id res chain seq x y z
N MET A 1 -14.33 7.21 -6.41
CA MET A 1 -14.04 6.62 -5.09
C MET A 1 -13.81 5.13 -5.23
N SER A 2 -12.71 4.65 -4.69
CA SER A 2 -12.39 3.24 -4.76
C SER A 2 -13.21 2.44 -3.77
N PRO A 3 -13.59 1.21 -4.10
CA PRO A 3 -14.27 0.37 -3.13
C PRO A 3 -13.33 -0.10 -2.02
N LEU A 4 -13.91 -0.43 -0.88
CA LEU A 4 -13.17 -1.07 0.20
C LEU A 4 -13.07 -2.58 -0.09
N HIS A 5 -11.89 -3.11 0.07
CA HIS A 5 -11.62 -4.53 -0.17
C HIS A 5 -11.20 -5.20 1.14
N PRO A 6 -11.59 -6.45 1.35
CA PRO A 6 -11.15 -7.16 2.55
C PRO A 6 -9.63 -7.40 2.51
N ILE A 7 -9.02 -7.37 3.69
CA ILE A 7 -7.60 -7.66 3.81
C ILE A 7 -7.43 -9.17 3.96
N ALA A 8 -6.70 -9.78 3.03
CA ALA A 8 -6.42 -11.20 3.08
C ALA A 8 -5.13 -11.52 3.83
N ASP A 9 -4.28 -10.53 3.99
CA ASP A 9 -3.01 -10.66 4.70
C ASP A 9 -3.07 -9.76 5.94
N LYS A 10 -2.04 -9.00 6.20
CA LYS A 10 -2.06 -8.08 7.33
C LYS A 10 -1.16 -6.88 7.08
N ALA A 11 -1.45 -5.80 7.79
CA ALA A 11 -0.59 -4.63 7.84
C ALA A 11 -0.46 -4.20 9.28
N GLU A 12 0.74 -3.76 9.65
CA GLU A 12 0.99 -3.23 10.97
C GLU A 12 1.40 -1.78 10.80
N VAL A 13 0.77 -0.89 11.55
CA VAL A 13 1.00 0.54 11.46
C VAL A 13 1.47 1.04 12.81
N SER A 14 2.57 1.74 12.83
CA SER A 14 3.03 2.41 14.03
C SER A 14 3.36 3.86 13.70
N VAL A 15 2.93 4.76 14.57
CA VAL A 15 3.22 6.19 14.42
C VAL A 15 3.75 6.66 15.76
N ASP A 16 4.92 7.25 15.74
CA ASP A 16 5.61 7.68 16.96
C ASP A 16 5.80 9.19 16.93
N PHE A 17 5.13 9.89 17.83
CA PHE A 17 5.30 11.31 18.06
C PHE A 17 6.05 11.53 19.37
N PRO A 18 6.65 12.71 19.58
CA PRO A 18 7.43 12.94 20.80
C PRO A 18 6.69 12.67 22.10
N ASP A 19 5.39 12.89 22.14
CA ASP A 19 4.59 12.73 23.35
C ASP A 19 3.66 11.55 23.35
N LYS A 20 3.54 10.81 22.26
CA LYS A 20 2.67 9.62 22.21
C LYS A 20 2.98 8.75 20.99
N ALA A 21 2.66 7.49 21.12
CA ALA A 21 2.83 6.51 20.05
C ALA A 21 1.51 5.78 19.80
N TYR A 22 1.27 5.45 18.54
CA TYR A 22 0.09 4.69 18.13
C TYR A 22 0.56 3.45 17.40
N ILE A 23 0.02 2.29 17.78
CA ILE A 23 0.32 1.02 17.11
C ILE A 23 -0.99 0.32 16.82
N GLY A 24 -1.16 -0.14 15.59
CA GLY A 24 -2.36 -0.85 15.21
C GLY A 24 -2.09 -1.90 14.16
N SER A 25 -2.89 -2.96 14.20
CA SER A 25 -2.83 -4.02 13.21
C SER A 25 -4.15 -4.07 12.45
N PHE A 26 -4.05 -4.40 11.15
CA PHE A 26 -5.20 -4.55 10.27
C PHE A 26 -5.06 -5.90 9.59
N THR A 27 -5.98 -6.80 9.89
CA THR A 27 -5.89 -8.19 9.47
C THR A 27 -7.21 -8.65 8.87
N ARG A 28 -7.59 -9.88 9.14
CA ARG A 28 -8.71 -10.56 8.50
C ARG A 28 -10.05 -9.82 8.54
N HIS A 29 -10.33 -9.09 9.60
CA HIS A 29 -11.61 -8.37 9.73
C HIS A 29 -11.49 -6.89 9.34
N SER A 30 -10.42 -6.57 8.65
CA SER A 30 -10.16 -5.20 8.22
C SER A 30 -10.32 -5.08 6.72
N GLN A 31 -10.37 -3.84 6.24
CA GLN A 31 -10.54 -3.54 4.83
C GLN A 31 -9.53 -2.48 4.41
N PHE A 32 -9.27 -2.41 3.11
CA PHE A 32 -8.37 -1.39 2.58
C PHE A 32 -8.96 -0.76 1.33
N GLU A 33 -8.52 0.44 1.03
CA GLU A 33 -8.68 1.03 -0.28
C GLU A 33 -7.40 1.77 -0.64
N ALA A 34 -7.16 1.86 -1.94
CA ALA A 34 -6.03 2.62 -2.44
C ALA A 34 -6.47 3.29 -3.73
N TYR A 35 -6.17 4.57 -3.87
CA TYR A 35 -6.59 5.28 -5.07
C TYR A 35 -5.62 6.42 -5.37
N ALA A 36 -5.64 6.86 -6.64
CA ALA A 36 -4.81 7.97 -7.09
C ALA A 36 -5.65 9.23 -7.21
N ASP A 37 -5.06 10.34 -6.81
CA ASP A 37 -5.63 11.67 -6.91
C ASP A 37 -4.76 12.51 -7.83
N ASP A 38 -5.04 13.80 -7.92
CA ASP A 38 -4.33 14.69 -8.84
C ASP A 38 -2.83 14.72 -8.57
N ASP A 39 -2.40 14.70 -7.31
CA ASP A 39 -1.00 14.87 -6.97
C ASP A 39 -0.46 13.81 -6.01
N SER A 40 -1.29 12.85 -5.61
CA SER A 40 -0.88 11.87 -4.61
C SER A 40 -1.69 10.59 -4.73
N VAL A 41 -1.22 9.55 -4.04
CA VAL A 41 -2.02 8.35 -3.81
C VAL A 41 -2.46 8.34 -2.36
N ALA A 42 -3.61 7.74 -2.11
CA ALA A 42 -4.11 7.54 -0.77
C ALA A 42 -4.19 6.04 -0.48
N ILE A 43 -3.73 5.67 0.69
CA ILE A 43 -3.83 4.29 1.18
C ILE A 43 -4.58 4.35 2.50
N ARG A 44 -5.67 3.61 2.58
CA ARG A 44 -6.52 3.63 3.75
C ARG A 44 -6.75 2.21 4.26
N LEU A 45 -6.57 2.04 5.56
CA LEU A 45 -6.82 0.77 6.25
C LEU A 45 -7.87 1.02 7.31
N VAL A 46 -8.89 0.17 7.36
CA VAL A 46 -10.03 0.36 8.24
C VAL A 46 -10.36 -0.95 8.96
N ARG A 47 -10.54 -0.88 10.25
CA ARG A 47 -11.13 -1.96 11.00
C ARG A 47 -12.48 -1.48 11.54
N PRO A 48 -13.60 -1.97 11.00
CA PRO A 48 -14.92 -1.57 11.52
C PRO A 48 -15.25 -2.33 12.78
N GLY A 49 -16.34 -1.92 13.45
CA GLY A 49 -16.84 -2.60 14.61
C GLY A 49 -16.52 -1.87 15.90
N GLU A 50 -16.63 -2.60 17.02
CA GLU A 50 -16.44 -2.01 18.34
C GLU A 50 -15.02 -1.51 18.57
N ASP A 51 -14.04 -2.22 18.04
CA ASP A 51 -12.64 -1.85 18.15
C ASP A 51 -12.21 -1.12 16.87
N ARG A 52 -12.99 -0.13 16.49
CA ARG A 52 -12.78 0.60 15.25
C ARG A 52 -11.46 1.35 15.23
N ARG A 53 -10.75 1.23 14.12
CA ARG A 53 -9.52 1.98 13.89
C ARG A 53 -9.36 2.27 12.42
N GLU A 54 -8.65 3.33 12.12
CA GLU A 54 -8.42 3.74 10.75
C GLU A 54 -7.04 4.36 10.61
N ALA A 55 -6.35 4.01 9.54
CA ALA A 55 -5.09 4.64 9.19
C ALA A 55 -5.18 5.10 7.74
N VAL A 56 -4.84 6.35 7.48
CA VAL A 56 -4.85 6.92 6.14
C VAL A 56 -3.50 7.57 5.89
N MET A 57 -2.92 7.29 4.71
CA MET A 57 -1.67 7.91 4.33
C MET A 57 -1.82 8.45 2.91
N HIS A 58 -1.46 9.73 2.76
CA HIS A 58 -1.40 10.37 1.45
C HIS A 58 0.06 10.55 1.08
N VAL A 59 0.45 9.94 -0.03
CA VAL A 59 1.85 10.00 -0.48
C VAL A 59 1.86 10.66 -1.84
N HIS A 60 2.56 11.79 -1.94
CA HIS A 60 2.67 12.51 -3.20
C HIS A 60 3.53 11.75 -4.19
N TYR A 61 3.29 11.96 -5.48
CA TYR A 61 3.88 11.11 -6.52
C TYR A 61 5.41 11.09 -6.53
N GLY A 62 6.03 12.24 -6.25
CA GLY A 62 7.50 12.28 -6.21
C GLY A 62 8.07 11.40 -5.11
N LEU A 63 7.48 11.47 -3.92
CA LEU A 63 7.91 10.60 -2.83
C LEU A 63 7.56 9.14 -3.10
N LEU A 64 6.40 8.89 -3.68
CA LEU A 64 6.01 7.52 -4.03
C LEU A 64 7.03 6.90 -4.98
N ALA A 65 7.47 7.66 -5.98
CA ALA A 65 8.48 7.18 -6.93
C ALA A 65 9.77 6.82 -6.19
N ASP A 66 10.20 7.66 -5.26
CA ASP A 66 11.41 7.38 -4.47
C ASP A 66 11.24 6.14 -3.60
N ILE A 67 10.07 5.99 -2.99
CA ILE A 67 9.77 4.81 -2.17
C ILE A 67 9.83 3.55 -3.01
N LEU A 68 9.22 3.57 -4.20
CA LEU A 68 9.21 2.41 -5.08
C LEU A 68 10.62 2.00 -5.51
N VAL A 69 11.49 2.97 -5.78
CA VAL A 69 12.89 2.68 -6.13
C VAL A 69 13.60 2.00 -4.97
N GLU A 70 13.41 2.52 -3.75
CA GLU A 70 14.05 1.93 -2.57
C GLU A 70 13.49 0.54 -2.25
N LEU A 71 12.19 0.35 -2.44
CA LEU A 71 11.59 -0.97 -2.26
C LEU A 71 12.18 -1.97 -3.26
N ALA A 72 12.36 -1.55 -4.52
CA ALA A 72 12.95 -2.42 -5.52
C ALA A 72 14.36 -2.87 -5.13
N ARG A 73 15.17 -1.94 -4.61
CA ARG A 73 16.51 -2.28 -4.14
C ARG A 73 16.48 -3.26 -2.99
N SER A 74 15.60 -3.01 -2.02
CA SER A 74 15.47 -3.86 -0.85
C SER A 74 15.02 -5.26 -1.22
N LEU A 75 14.02 -5.36 -2.09
CA LEU A 75 13.51 -6.67 -2.53
C LEU A 75 14.54 -7.45 -3.32
N ALA A 76 15.36 -6.76 -4.12
CA ALA A 76 16.42 -7.42 -4.90
C ALA A 76 17.46 -8.07 -4.00
N SER A 77 17.63 -7.58 -2.79
CA SER A 77 18.61 -8.13 -1.85
C SER A 77 18.02 -9.17 -0.90
N ARG A 78 16.79 -9.63 -1.16
CA ARG A 78 16.10 -10.60 -0.30
C ARG A 78 15.89 -11.92 -1.04
N PRO A 79 16.90 -12.77 -1.10
CA PRO A 79 16.75 -14.05 -1.82
C PRO A 79 15.79 -15.03 -1.15
N GLU A 80 15.47 -14.82 0.13
CA GLU A 80 14.56 -15.68 0.87
C GLU A 80 13.08 -15.38 0.62
N LEU A 81 12.77 -14.38 -0.21
CA LEU A 81 11.37 -14.11 -0.57
C LEU A 81 10.84 -15.30 -1.37
N ASP A 82 9.73 -15.89 -0.92
CA ASP A 82 9.21 -17.10 -1.53
C ASP A 82 8.60 -16.84 -2.92
N GLU A 83 8.45 -17.94 -3.68
CA GLU A 83 7.97 -17.87 -5.07
C GLU A 83 6.57 -17.26 -5.17
N GLN A 84 5.69 -17.61 -4.27
CA GLN A 84 4.31 -17.13 -4.33
C GLN A 84 4.25 -15.62 -4.16
N HIS A 85 4.91 -15.10 -3.14
CA HIS A 85 4.93 -13.66 -2.90
C HIS A 85 5.66 -12.92 -4.02
N ARG A 86 6.75 -13.50 -4.51
CA ARG A 86 7.49 -12.91 -5.63
C ARG A 86 6.62 -12.77 -6.87
N THR A 87 5.87 -13.82 -7.19
CA THR A 87 4.97 -13.83 -8.34
C THR A 87 3.85 -12.82 -8.19
N GLU A 88 3.22 -12.78 -7.02
CA GLU A 88 2.13 -11.84 -6.75
C GLU A 88 2.59 -10.39 -6.86
N LEU A 89 3.73 -10.09 -6.28
CA LEU A 89 4.29 -8.73 -6.33
C LEU A 89 4.69 -8.36 -7.76
N LYS A 90 5.27 -9.30 -8.50
CA LYS A 90 5.66 -9.05 -9.88
C LYS A 90 4.46 -8.76 -10.77
N GLU A 91 3.40 -9.53 -10.62
CA GLU A 91 2.18 -9.31 -11.39
C GLU A 91 1.55 -7.96 -11.07
N ALA A 92 1.51 -7.60 -9.79
CA ALA A 92 0.98 -6.30 -9.37
C ALA A 92 1.84 -5.15 -9.91
N ALA A 93 3.17 -5.31 -9.86
CA ALA A 93 4.07 -4.30 -10.40
C ALA A 93 3.91 -4.13 -11.90
N ASN A 94 3.67 -5.23 -12.63
CA ASN A 94 3.42 -5.17 -14.06
C ASN A 94 2.13 -4.41 -14.37
N GLN A 95 1.09 -4.60 -13.57
CA GLN A 95 -0.14 -3.84 -13.74
C GLN A 95 0.11 -2.35 -13.49
N LEU A 96 0.90 -2.03 -12.49
CA LEU A 96 1.26 -0.64 -12.20
C LEU A 96 2.01 -0.02 -13.38
N CYS A 97 2.99 -0.75 -13.93
CA CYS A 97 3.72 -0.28 -15.08
C CYS A 97 2.80 0.01 -16.26
N ARG A 98 1.87 -0.89 -16.54
CA ARG A 98 0.93 -0.70 -17.65
C ARG A 98 0.04 0.51 -17.45
N SER A 99 -0.36 0.77 -16.20
CA SER A 99 -1.23 1.91 -15.90
C SER A 99 -0.54 3.25 -16.09
N LEU A 100 0.79 3.24 -16.10
CA LEU A 100 1.58 4.46 -16.24
C LEU A 100 2.05 4.71 -17.68
N GLU A 101 1.75 3.79 -18.60
CA GLU A 101 2.08 3.98 -20.00
C GLU A 101 1.19 5.05 -20.62
N PRO A 102 1.72 5.83 -21.59
CA PRO A 102 0.89 6.83 -22.27
C PRO A 102 -0.28 6.15 -22.96
N ARG A 103 -1.45 6.76 -22.85
CA ARG A 103 -2.62 6.24 -23.55
C ARG A 103 -2.49 6.52 -25.02
N PRO A 104 -2.86 5.57 -25.89
CA PRO A 104 -2.92 5.86 -27.30
C PRO A 104 -3.97 6.94 -27.54
N GLU A 105 -3.67 7.87 -28.42
CA GLU A 105 -4.63 8.90 -28.79
C GLU A 105 -5.75 8.29 -29.61
N SER A 106 -6.94 8.67 -29.24
CA SER A 106 -8.12 8.18 -29.98
C SER A 106 -8.80 9.29 -30.74
#